data_658bafdfec2889ca04c51a1e190a59cc
#
_entry.id   658bafdfec2889ca04c51a1e190a59cc
#
_cell.length_a   1.000
_cell.length_b   1.000
_cell.length_c   1.000
_cell.angle_alpha   90.00
_cell.angle_beta   90.00
_cell.angle_gamma   90.00
#
_symmetry.space_group_name_H-M   'P 1'
#
loop_
_entity.id
_entity.type
_entity.pdbx_description
1 polymer ?
#
loop_
_entity_poly.entity_id
_entity_poly.type
_entity_poly.pdbx_seq_one_letter_code
_entity_poly.pdbx_strand_id
1 'polypeptide(L)'
;STHATEMSLSSSDPVQDDFIVAAKFSEYQLSVCRPRWDSKWTHIDTPFSLLPPSDLMYSKRDKTFYFTSFKGLYMGYLDLSENELEFQELILRNQPKIPEAGWEMLDKCFMRKLLVESPSGELFFIKWYTLCIRREDEDGESIIMHSITKRFMVFREDEKRKDFCYTEDIGDLCIFLGDSEAFCVTASMYPGLK
;
A
#
# COMPACT_ATOMS: atom_id res chain seq x y z
N SER A 1 -12.38 21.01 6.16
CA SER A 1 -12.76 20.13 5.04
C SER A 1 -11.91 18.87 5.12
N THR A 2 -12.55 17.73 5.33
CA THR A 2 -11.90 16.42 5.35
C THR A 2 -11.69 15.97 3.90
N HIS A 3 -10.44 15.96 3.46
CA HIS A 3 -10.08 15.40 2.16
C HIS A 3 -9.71 13.93 2.32
N ALA A 4 -10.14 13.08 1.37
CA ALA A 4 -9.66 11.71 1.29
C ALA A 4 -8.16 11.74 0.94
N THR A 5 -7.36 10.98 1.68
CA THR A 5 -5.91 10.88 1.46
C THR A 5 -5.54 9.75 0.51
N GLU A 6 -6.39 8.73 0.41
CA GLU A 6 -6.23 7.58 -0.47
C GLU A 6 -7.58 6.89 -0.67
N MET A 7 -7.78 6.28 -1.83
CA MET A 7 -8.99 5.53 -2.18
C MET A 7 -8.62 4.28 -2.96
N SER A 8 -9.39 3.21 -2.76
CA SER A 8 -9.31 1.97 -3.53
C SER A 8 -10.71 1.49 -3.91
N LEU A 9 -10.81 0.79 -5.03
CA LEU A 9 -12.07 0.29 -5.62
C LEU A 9 -12.09 -1.23 -5.64
N SER A 10 -13.22 -1.84 -5.32
CA SER A 10 -13.40 -3.31 -5.40
C SER A 10 -13.56 -3.84 -6.83
N SER A 11 -13.65 -2.97 -7.83
CA SER A 11 -13.76 -3.35 -9.23
C SER A 11 -12.90 -2.46 -10.12
N SER A 12 -12.38 -3.04 -11.20
CA SER A 12 -11.69 -2.30 -12.26
C SER A 12 -12.65 -1.72 -13.31
N ASP A 13 -13.93 -2.11 -13.31
CA ASP A 13 -14.98 -1.57 -14.18
C ASP A 13 -16.18 -1.05 -13.37
N PRO A 14 -16.07 0.17 -12.81
CA PRO A 14 -17.13 0.75 -11.99
C PRO A 14 -18.40 1.12 -12.76
N VAL A 15 -18.40 1.01 -14.10
CA VAL A 15 -19.58 1.29 -14.91
C VAL A 15 -20.51 0.08 -14.98
N GLN A 16 -19.96 -1.11 -15.07
CA GLN A 16 -20.72 -2.35 -15.24
C GLN A 16 -20.96 -3.07 -13.92
N ASP A 17 -20.03 -2.97 -13.00
CA ASP A 17 -20.07 -3.71 -11.75
C ASP A 17 -20.74 -2.93 -10.60
N ASP A 18 -21.32 -3.67 -9.67
CA ASP A 18 -21.65 -3.15 -8.35
C ASP A 18 -20.36 -3.16 -7.52
N PHE A 19 -19.82 -1.98 -7.24
CA PHE A 19 -18.52 -1.83 -6.62
C PHE A 19 -18.59 -1.10 -5.28
N ILE A 20 -17.56 -1.31 -4.47
CA ILE A 20 -17.36 -0.64 -3.20
C ILE A 20 -16.16 0.28 -3.33
N VAL A 21 -16.29 1.48 -2.81
CA VAL A 21 -15.19 2.42 -2.62
C VAL A 21 -14.77 2.39 -1.16
N ALA A 22 -13.49 2.17 -0.90
CA ALA A 22 -12.90 2.40 0.41
C ALA A 22 -12.01 3.64 0.34
N ALA A 23 -12.04 4.48 1.37
CA ALA A 23 -11.27 5.71 1.43
C ALA A 23 -10.77 6.00 2.84
N LYS A 24 -9.56 6.54 2.94
CA LYS A 24 -8.99 7.08 4.18
C LYS A 24 -9.27 8.57 4.22
N PHE A 25 -10.01 9.02 5.23
CA PHE A 25 -10.36 10.44 5.40
C PHE A 25 -9.59 11.11 6.54
N SER A 26 -9.15 10.36 7.52
CA SER A 26 -8.42 10.87 8.68
C SER A 26 -7.44 9.85 9.21
N GLU A 27 -6.73 10.24 10.23
CA GLU A 27 -5.70 9.43 10.88
C GLU A 27 -6.21 8.04 11.34
N TYR A 28 -7.45 7.98 11.84
CA TYR A 28 -8.02 6.75 12.42
C TYR A 28 -9.33 6.32 11.76
N GLN A 29 -9.63 6.85 10.59
CA GLN A 29 -10.93 6.60 9.96
C GLN A 29 -10.77 6.04 8.55
N LEU A 30 -11.25 4.81 8.38
CA LEU A 30 -11.55 4.19 7.10
C LEU A 30 -13.04 4.40 6.81
N SER A 31 -13.39 4.65 5.57
CA SER A 31 -14.77 4.85 5.19
C SER A 31 -15.07 4.04 3.94
N VAL A 32 -16.25 3.43 3.89
CA VAL A 32 -16.70 2.66 2.74
C VAL A 32 -18.04 3.15 2.23
N CYS A 33 -18.26 3.00 0.94
CA CYS A 33 -19.50 3.37 0.28
C CYS A 33 -19.74 2.45 -0.93
N ARG A 34 -21.00 2.05 -1.12
CA ARG A 34 -21.48 1.42 -2.36
C ARG A 34 -22.23 2.48 -3.17
N PRO A 35 -21.63 3.15 -4.15
CA PRO A 35 -22.21 4.35 -4.77
C PRO A 35 -23.61 4.18 -5.37
N ARG A 36 -23.99 2.95 -5.73
CA ARG A 36 -25.33 2.65 -6.25
C ARG A 36 -26.39 2.48 -5.18
N TRP A 37 -25.99 2.14 -3.95
CA TRP A 37 -26.92 1.71 -2.90
C TRP A 37 -26.90 2.61 -1.68
N ASP A 38 -25.73 3.17 -1.36
CA ASP A 38 -25.52 3.94 -0.16
C ASP A 38 -25.71 5.44 -0.43
N SER A 39 -26.51 6.10 0.38
CA SER A 39 -26.64 7.56 0.35
C SER A 39 -25.57 8.29 1.16
N LYS A 40 -24.78 7.55 1.95
CA LYS A 40 -23.76 8.07 2.86
C LYS A 40 -22.59 7.10 2.98
N TRP A 41 -21.44 7.63 3.35
CA TRP A 41 -20.28 6.84 3.76
C TRP A 41 -20.53 6.18 5.12
N THR A 42 -20.16 4.90 5.22
CA THR A 42 -20.04 4.20 6.49
C THR A 42 -18.64 4.42 7.02
N HIS A 43 -18.53 5.02 8.20
CA HIS A 43 -17.24 5.31 8.83
C HIS A 43 -16.88 4.18 9.80
N ILE A 44 -15.63 3.76 9.76
CA ILE A 44 -15.08 2.66 10.54
C ILE A 44 -13.81 3.17 11.22
N ASP A 45 -13.83 3.21 12.55
CA ASP A 45 -12.69 3.62 13.35
C ASP A 45 -11.62 2.51 13.36
N THR A 46 -10.37 2.89 13.18
CA THR A 46 -9.25 1.97 13.22
C THR A 46 -8.46 2.09 14.52
N PRO A 47 -7.93 0.98 15.06
CA PRO A 47 -7.17 1.02 16.32
C PRO A 47 -5.76 1.59 16.17
N PHE A 48 -5.33 1.88 14.94
CA PHE A 48 -4.02 2.45 14.62
C PHE A 48 -4.12 3.50 13.52
N SER A 49 -3.13 4.37 13.48
CA SER A 49 -3.08 5.47 12.52
C SER A 49 -2.95 4.97 11.08
N LEU A 50 -3.77 5.55 10.20
CA LEU A 50 -3.77 5.38 8.75
C LEU A 50 -3.13 6.58 8.02
N LEU A 51 -2.35 7.41 8.70
CA LEU A 51 -1.61 8.49 8.05
C LEU A 51 -0.68 7.95 6.95
N PRO A 52 -0.42 8.71 5.89
CA PRO A 52 0.64 8.36 4.95
C PRO A 52 1.99 8.21 5.68
N PRO A 53 2.81 7.23 5.36
CA PRO A 53 2.74 6.35 4.19
C PRO A 53 2.07 4.96 4.44
N SER A 54 0.92 4.90 5.10
CA SER A 54 0.11 3.67 5.09
C SER A 54 -0.49 3.44 3.71
N ASP A 55 -0.91 2.22 3.42
CA ASP A 55 -1.47 1.83 2.12
C ASP A 55 -2.89 1.27 2.25
N LEU A 56 -3.68 1.38 1.18
CA LEU A 56 -5.03 0.84 1.08
C LEU A 56 -5.17 0.17 -0.29
N MET A 57 -5.50 -1.12 -0.32
CA MET A 57 -5.61 -1.92 -1.54
C MET A 57 -6.80 -2.87 -1.47
N TYR A 58 -7.49 -3.08 -2.59
CA TYR A 58 -8.47 -4.16 -2.73
C TYR A 58 -7.81 -5.44 -3.23
N SER A 59 -7.99 -6.54 -2.49
CA SER A 59 -7.60 -7.89 -2.93
C SER A 59 -8.74 -8.54 -3.69
N LYS A 60 -8.49 -8.92 -4.95
CA LYS A 60 -9.44 -9.68 -5.78
C LYS A 60 -9.52 -11.14 -5.34
N ARG A 61 -8.39 -11.69 -4.85
CA ARG A 61 -8.30 -13.04 -4.30
C ARG A 61 -9.21 -13.20 -3.08
N ASP A 62 -9.05 -12.31 -2.12
CA ASP A 62 -9.72 -12.41 -0.82
C ASP A 62 -11.03 -11.61 -0.76
N LYS A 63 -11.32 -10.83 -1.80
CA LYS A 63 -12.53 -9.98 -1.93
C LYS A 63 -12.71 -9.01 -0.76
N THR A 64 -11.61 -8.46 -0.29
CA THR A 64 -11.58 -7.53 0.84
C THR A 64 -10.60 -6.40 0.62
N PHE A 65 -10.74 -5.31 1.40
CA PHE A 65 -9.76 -4.25 1.44
C PHE A 65 -8.71 -4.53 2.50
N TYR A 66 -7.45 -4.52 2.07
CA TYR A 66 -6.29 -4.52 2.94
C TYR A 66 -5.77 -3.11 3.16
N PHE A 67 -5.28 -2.84 4.35
CA PHE A 67 -4.60 -1.59 4.68
C PHE A 67 -3.48 -1.82 5.68
N THR A 68 -2.47 -0.94 5.65
CA THR A 68 -1.33 -1.00 6.56
C THR A 68 -1.39 0.13 7.57
N SER A 69 -0.87 -0.11 8.78
CA SER A 69 -0.69 0.97 9.75
C SER A 69 0.42 1.93 9.34
N PHE A 70 0.38 3.17 9.84
CA PHE A 70 1.41 4.20 9.59
C PHE A 70 2.84 3.68 9.82
N LYS A 71 3.07 2.96 10.90
CA LYS A 71 4.39 2.38 11.21
C LYS A 71 4.66 1.07 10.45
N GLY A 72 3.66 0.48 9.78
CA GLY A 72 3.77 -0.82 9.10
C GLY A 72 4.02 -1.98 10.07
N LEU A 73 3.46 -1.89 11.26
CA LEU A 73 3.52 -2.95 12.26
C LEU A 73 2.30 -3.86 12.19
N TYR A 74 1.20 -3.35 11.62
CA TYR A 74 -0.07 -4.06 11.50
C TYR A 74 -0.59 -3.97 10.08
N MET A 75 -1.23 -5.03 9.64
CA MET A 75 -2.07 -5.10 8.46
C MET A 75 -3.49 -5.40 8.90
N GLY A 76 -4.42 -4.61 8.40
CA GLY A 76 -5.83 -4.80 8.63
C GLY A 76 -6.55 -5.24 7.37
N TYR A 77 -7.70 -5.87 7.53
CA TYR A 77 -8.63 -6.15 6.46
C TYR A 77 -10.06 -5.93 6.92
N LEU A 78 -10.89 -5.53 5.98
CA LEU A 78 -12.28 -5.21 6.22
C LEU A 78 -13.18 -6.33 5.76
N ASP A 79 -13.88 -6.99 6.68
CA ASP A 79 -14.99 -7.86 6.33
C ASP A 79 -16.17 -7.00 5.81
N LEU A 80 -16.41 -7.09 4.50
CA LEU A 80 -17.46 -6.30 3.85
C LEU A 80 -18.87 -6.81 4.14
N SER A 81 -19.02 -8.00 4.70
CA SER A 81 -20.32 -8.56 5.06
C SER A 81 -20.82 -8.03 6.40
N GLU A 82 -19.90 -7.84 7.34
CA GLU A 82 -20.21 -7.44 8.71
C GLU A 82 -19.78 -5.99 9.02
N ASN A 83 -19.02 -5.37 8.11
CA ASN A 83 -18.34 -4.08 8.29
C ASN A 83 -17.43 -4.08 9.53
N GLU A 84 -16.84 -5.23 9.81
CA GLU A 84 -15.91 -5.39 10.92
C GLU A 84 -14.46 -5.35 10.40
N LEU A 85 -13.58 -4.81 11.25
CA LEU A 85 -12.16 -4.77 11.00
C LEU A 85 -11.49 -5.93 11.73
N GLU A 86 -10.73 -6.68 10.97
CA GLU A 86 -9.74 -7.58 11.53
C GLU A 86 -8.34 -7.04 11.25
N PHE A 87 -7.40 -7.31 12.15
CA PHE A 87 -6.02 -6.87 11.99
C PHE A 87 -5.06 -7.88 12.61
N GLN A 88 -3.88 -7.93 12.02
CA GLN A 88 -2.81 -8.82 12.46
C GLN A 88 -1.48 -8.08 12.44
N GLU A 89 -0.54 -8.56 13.23
CA GLU A 89 0.84 -8.07 13.18
C GLU A 89 1.47 -8.40 11.83
N LEU A 90 2.12 -7.41 11.22
CA LEU A 90 2.83 -7.58 9.97
C LEU A 90 4.23 -8.13 10.23
N ILE A 91 4.40 -9.44 10.08
CA ILE A 91 5.66 -10.13 10.31
C ILE A 91 6.47 -10.19 9.03
N LEU A 92 7.65 -9.56 9.02
CA LEU A 92 8.58 -9.56 7.89
C LEU A 92 9.78 -10.46 8.20
N ARG A 93 9.93 -11.55 7.43
CA ARG A 93 10.99 -12.55 7.60
C ARG A 93 12.10 -12.41 6.57
N ASN A 94 13.23 -13.03 6.89
CA ASN A 94 14.38 -13.14 5.98
C ASN A 94 14.83 -11.79 5.43
N GLN A 95 14.77 -10.73 6.25
CA GLN A 95 15.18 -9.41 5.82
C GLN A 95 16.63 -9.43 5.29
N PRO A 96 16.92 -8.63 4.24
CA PRO A 96 18.24 -8.61 3.64
C PRO A 96 19.29 -8.14 4.65
N LYS A 97 20.47 -8.76 4.61
CA LYS A 97 21.62 -8.29 5.40
C LYS A 97 22.16 -7.02 4.76
N ILE A 98 21.96 -5.90 5.42
CA ILE A 98 22.42 -4.59 4.98
C ILE A 98 23.52 -4.14 5.96
N PRO A 99 24.70 -3.70 5.45
CA PRO A 99 25.72 -3.10 6.31
C PRO A 99 25.20 -1.88 7.08
N GLU A 100 25.78 -1.57 8.23
CA GLU A 100 25.37 -0.47 9.11
C GLU A 100 25.27 0.87 8.35
N ALA A 101 26.26 1.22 7.56
CA ALA A 101 26.26 2.42 6.72
C ALA A 101 25.07 2.46 5.72
N GLY A 102 24.60 1.28 5.28
CA GLY A 102 23.41 1.16 4.44
C GLY A 102 22.14 1.47 5.22
N TRP A 103 22.01 0.99 6.45
CA TRP A 103 20.89 1.33 7.31
C TRP A 103 20.89 2.82 7.69
N GLU A 104 22.02 3.41 8.04
CA GLU A 104 22.15 4.84 8.30
C GLU A 104 21.69 5.70 7.12
N MET A 105 21.92 5.25 5.90
CA MET A 105 21.43 5.92 4.69
C MET A 105 19.92 5.76 4.54
N LEU A 106 19.37 4.56 4.79
CA LEU A 106 17.93 4.29 4.67
C LEU A 106 17.12 5.01 5.75
N ASP A 107 17.68 5.21 6.95
CA ASP A 107 17.05 5.97 8.05
C ASP A 107 16.81 7.44 7.70
N LYS A 108 17.57 7.98 6.74
CA LYS A 108 17.39 9.35 6.20
C LYS A 108 16.34 9.40 5.09
N CYS A 109 15.86 8.27 4.63
CA CYS A 109 14.89 8.19 3.54
C CYS A 109 13.46 8.26 4.07
N PHE A 110 12.59 8.86 3.27
CA PHE A 110 11.18 8.66 3.40
C PHE A 110 10.84 7.24 2.91
N MET A 111 10.11 6.48 3.73
CA MET A 111 9.76 5.10 3.41
C MET A 111 8.26 4.98 3.18
N ARG A 112 7.86 4.62 1.97
CA ARG A 112 6.49 4.20 1.65
C ARG A 112 6.35 2.69 1.81
N LYS A 113 5.16 2.28 2.20
CA LYS A 113 4.75 0.88 2.34
C LYS A 113 3.59 0.67 1.39
N LEU A 114 3.70 -0.34 0.54
CA LEU A 114 2.74 -0.61 -0.51
C LEU A 114 2.35 -2.08 -0.47
N LEU A 115 1.07 -2.35 -0.68
CA LEU A 115 0.54 -3.68 -0.91
C LEU A 115 0.22 -3.84 -2.39
N VAL A 116 0.57 -4.98 -2.96
CA VAL A 116 0.32 -5.27 -4.37
C VAL A 116 -0.11 -6.71 -4.51
N GLU A 117 -1.21 -6.93 -5.23
CA GLU A 117 -1.65 -8.27 -5.62
C GLU A 117 -1.29 -8.54 -7.07
N SER A 118 -0.67 -9.70 -7.33
CA SER A 118 -0.39 -10.15 -8.70
C SER A 118 -1.66 -10.63 -9.41
N PRO A 119 -1.64 -10.77 -10.74
CA PRO A 119 -2.75 -11.36 -11.49
C PRO A 119 -3.09 -12.80 -11.06
N SER A 120 -2.14 -13.54 -10.49
CA SER A 120 -2.33 -14.89 -9.93
C SER A 120 -2.83 -14.90 -8.49
N GLY A 121 -2.98 -13.74 -7.84
CA GLY A 121 -3.43 -13.60 -6.47
C GLY A 121 -2.31 -13.67 -5.41
N GLU A 122 -1.04 -13.62 -5.80
CA GLU A 122 0.07 -13.52 -4.85
C GLU A 122 0.12 -12.12 -4.27
N LEU A 123 0.23 -12.01 -2.95
CA LEU A 123 0.30 -10.72 -2.26
C LEU A 123 1.75 -10.36 -1.95
N PHE A 124 2.10 -9.12 -2.27
CA PHE A 124 3.41 -8.53 -1.99
C PHE A 124 3.28 -7.32 -1.08
N PHE A 125 4.21 -7.23 -0.13
CA PHE A 125 4.43 -6.02 0.67
C PHE A 125 5.77 -5.41 0.28
N ILE A 126 5.76 -4.11 -0.07
CA ILE A 126 6.92 -3.41 -0.61
C ILE A 126 7.27 -2.24 0.30
N LYS A 127 8.55 -2.17 0.71
CA LYS A 127 9.14 -0.96 1.29
C LYS A 127 9.88 -0.22 0.20
N TRP A 128 9.45 1.01 -0.05
CA TRP A 128 10.08 1.90 -1.02
C TRP A 128 10.75 3.06 -0.30
N TYR A 129 12.08 3.11 -0.37
CA TYR A 129 12.90 4.12 0.27
C TYR A 129 13.31 5.20 -0.73
N THR A 130 12.95 6.45 -0.45
CA THR A 130 13.27 7.62 -1.27
C THR A 130 13.98 8.68 -0.45
N LEU A 131 15.08 9.21 -0.98
CA LEU A 131 15.75 10.36 -0.41
C LEU A 131 15.17 11.63 -1.05
N CYS A 132 14.54 12.49 -0.24
CA CYS A 132 14.00 13.76 -0.69
C CYS A 132 15.10 14.83 -0.63
N ILE A 133 15.41 15.44 -1.77
CA ILE A 133 16.33 16.57 -1.85
C ILE A 133 15.49 17.84 -1.71
N ARG A 134 15.77 18.59 -0.65
CA ARG A 134 15.10 19.85 -0.33
C ARG A 134 16.01 21.02 -0.66
N ARG A 135 15.40 22.13 -1.05
CA ARG A 135 16.05 23.44 -1.19
C ARG A 135 15.19 24.45 -0.45
N GLU A 136 15.82 25.41 0.18
CA GLU A 136 15.13 26.59 0.71
C GLU A 136 14.86 27.57 -0.43
N ASP A 137 13.65 28.10 -0.53
CA ASP A 137 13.31 29.18 -1.44
C ASP A 137 13.73 30.53 -0.88
N GLU A 138 13.41 31.62 -1.60
CA GLU A 138 13.76 32.98 -1.22
C GLU A 138 13.08 33.46 0.09
N ASP A 139 11.97 32.81 0.46
CA ASP A 139 11.19 33.06 1.67
C ASP A 139 11.63 32.16 2.84
N GLY A 140 12.63 31.29 2.63
CA GLY A 140 13.13 30.35 3.64
C GLY A 140 12.24 29.11 3.83
N GLU A 141 11.28 28.88 2.95
CA GLU A 141 10.48 27.66 2.97
C GLU A 141 11.21 26.49 2.29
N SER A 142 11.09 25.32 2.89
CA SER A 142 11.75 24.12 2.38
C SER A 142 10.91 23.43 1.30
N ILE A 143 11.35 23.53 0.05
CA ILE A 143 10.71 22.90 -1.09
C ILE A 143 11.40 21.58 -1.44
N ILE A 144 10.62 20.52 -1.69
CA ILE A 144 11.14 19.27 -2.23
C ILE A 144 11.37 19.44 -3.73
N MET A 145 12.64 19.45 -4.15
CA MET A 145 13.02 19.60 -5.56
C MET A 145 12.83 18.32 -6.35
N HIS A 146 13.29 17.20 -5.80
CA HIS A 146 13.08 15.87 -6.36
C HIS A 146 13.34 14.79 -5.31
N SER A 147 12.88 13.59 -5.60
CA SER A 147 13.12 12.41 -4.79
C SER A 147 13.91 11.37 -5.59
N ILE A 148 14.86 10.73 -4.94
CA ILE A 148 15.70 9.69 -5.53
C ILE A 148 15.39 8.39 -4.83
N THR A 149 14.95 7.37 -5.58
CA THR A 149 14.82 6.02 -5.05
C THR A 149 16.18 5.47 -4.65
N LYS A 150 16.29 5.03 -3.41
CA LYS A 150 17.50 4.42 -2.86
C LYS A 150 17.39 2.91 -2.79
N ARG A 151 16.23 2.39 -2.44
CA ARG A 151 16.03 0.96 -2.31
C ARG A 151 14.56 0.57 -2.38
N PHE A 152 14.33 -0.63 -2.92
CA PHE A 152 13.13 -1.42 -2.72
C PHE A 152 13.47 -2.63 -1.86
N MET A 153 12.54 -3.01 -0.99
CA MET A 153 12.53 -4.32 -0.34
C MET A 153 11.19 -4.95 -0.61
N VAL A 154 11.19 -6.07 -1.30
CA VAL A 154 9.98 -6.80 -1.69
C VAL A 154 9.85 -8.02 -0.80
N PHE A 155 8.65 -8.21 -0.25
CA PHE A 155 8.30 -9.34 0.59
C PHE A 155 7.08 -10.01 -0.02
N ARG A 156 7.14 -11.33 -0.22
CA ARG A 156 6.04 -12.15 -0.73
C ARG A 156 5.31 -12.80 0.44
N GLU A 157 3.99 -12.82 0.41
CA GLU A 157 3.18 -13.52 1.41
C GLU A 157 3.47 -15.02 1.41
N ASP A 158 3.66 -15.59 2.60
CA ASP A 158 3.51 -17.02 2.84
C ASP A 158 2.08 -17.28 3.31
N GLU A 159 1.21 -17.74 2.43
CA GLU A 159 -0.21 -17.95 2.69
C GLU A 159 -0.49 -18.88 3.89
N LYS A 160 0.40 -19.83 4.15
CA LYS A 160 0.24 -20.79 5.25
C LYS A 160 0.54 -20.17 6.61
N ARG A 161 1.53 -19.27 6.65
CA ARG A 161 1.99 -18.60 7.88
C ARG A 161 1.33 -17.25 8.11
N LYS A 162 0.74 -16.67 7.06
CA LYS A 162 0.23 -15.31 7.08
C LYS A 162 1.31 -14.28 7.45
N ASP A 163 2.56 -14.55 7.06
CA ASP A 163 3.69 -13.63 7.18
C ASP A 163 4.29 -13.32 5.79
N PHE A 164 5.24 -12.38 5.73
CA PHE A 164 5.84 -11.93 4.49
C PHE A 164 7.34 -12.23 4.49
N CYS A 165 7.81 -12.97 3.50
CA CYS A 165 9.22 -13.33 3.33
C CYS A 165 9.90 -12.44 2.28
N TYR A 166 11.08 -11.88 2.63
CA TYR A 166 11.90 -11.13 1.68
C TYR A 166 12.22 -11.98 0.44
N THR A 167 12.11 -11.38 -0.72
CA THR A 167 12.45 -11.99 -2.00
C THR A 167 13.16 -11.00 -2.93
N GLU A 168 14.12 -11.48 -3.70
CA GLU A 168 14.76 -10.75 -4.80
C GLU A 168 14.23 -11.23 -6.16
N ASP A 169 13.40 -12.26 -6.14
CA ASP A 169 12.80 -12.85 -7.33
C ASP A 169 11.27 -12.76 -7.24
N ILE A 170 10.68 -12.03 -8.15
CA ILE A 170 9.23 -11.90 -8.32
C ILE A 170 8.72 -12.66 -9.55
N GLY A 171 9.58 -13.44 -10.22
CA GLY A 171 9.23 -14.21 -11.42
C GLY A 171 8.91 -13.31 -12.62
N ASP A 172 7.92 -13.73 -13.41
CA ASP A 172 7.46 -13.01 -14.60
C ASP A 172 6.45 -11.91 -14.25
N LEU A 173 6.80 -11.06 -13.27
CA LEU A 173 5.95 -9.96 -12.84
C LEU A 173 6.63 -8.61 -13.06
N CYS A 174 5.82 -7.60 -13.44
CA CYS A 174 6.19 -6.19 -13.37
C CYS A 174 5.29 -5.50 -12.36
N ILE A 175 5.90 -4.84 -11.38
CA ILE A 175 5.20 -4.05 -10.36
C ILE A 175 5.38 -2.58 -10.67
N PHE A 176 4.28 -1.86 -10.81
CA PHE A 176 4.25 -0.43 -11.05
C PHE A 176 3.96 0.29 -9.75
N LEU A 177 4.87 1.15 -9.35
CA LEU A 177 4.81 1.95 -8.14
C LEU A 177 4.67 3.42 -8.51
N GLY A 178 3.80 4.13 -7.81
CA GLY A 178 3.55 5.55 -8.04
C GLY A 178 2.97 6.22 -6.79
N ASP A 179 2.44 7.42 -6.96
CA ASP A 179 1.77 8.15 -5.87
C ASP A 179 0.34 7.69 -5.62
N SER A 180 -0.23 6.97 -6.57
CA SER A 180 -1.52 6.29 -6.48
C SER A 180 -1.33 4.80 -6.12
N GLU A 181 -2.42 4.05 -6.16
CA GLU A 181 -2.43 2.60 -5.92
C GLU A 181 -1.40 1.89 -6.81
N ALA A 182 -0.57 1.05 -6.20
CA ALA A 182 0.37 0.21 -6.92
C ALA A 182 -0.35 -0.94 -7.61
N PHE A 183 0.15 -1.39 -8.76
CA PHE A 183 -0.43 -2.53 -9.47
C PHE A 183 0.63 -3.44 -10.08
N CYS A 184 0.22 -4.66 -10.43
CA CYS A 184 1.09 -5.70 -10.95
C CYS A 184 0.51 -6.31 -12.23
N VAL A 185 1.40 -6.61 -13.17
CA VAL A 185 1.06 -7.33 -14.41
C VAL A 185 2.05 -8.46 -14.67
N THR A 186 1.64 -9.44 -15.47
CA THR A 186 2.54 -10.48 -15.99
C THR A 186 3.37 -9.90 -17.14
N ALA A 187 4.69 -9.82 -16.98
CA ALA A 187 5.58 -9.14 -17.93
C ALA A 187 5.54 -9.74 -19.34
N SER A 188 5.46 -11.07 -19.45
CA SER A 188 5.40 -11.77 -20.73
C SER A 188 4.15 -11.44 -21.56
N MET A 189 3.08 -10.93 -20.94
CA MET A 189 1.86 -10.50 -21.64
C MET A 189 2.03 -9.13 -22.34
N TYR A 190 3.10 -8.39 -22.03
CA TYR A 190 3.34 -7.05 -22.56
C TYR A 190 4.72 -6.98 -23.24
N PRO A 191 4.77 -7.09 -24.60
CA PRO A 191 6.03 -6.96 -25.33
C PRO A 191 6.69 -5.62 -25.05
N GLY A 192 7.90 -5.63 -24.50
CA GLY A 192 8.65 -4.42 -24.12
C GLY A 192 8.81 -4.20 -22.62
N LEU A 193 8.17 -4.99 -21.78
CA LEU A 193 8.40 -5.02 -20.32
C LEU A 193 9.45 -6.09 -19.95
N LYS A 194 10.51 -6.24 -20.74
CA LYS A 194 11.60 -7.20 -20.47
C LYS A 194 12.84 -6.48 -19.99
#